data_c7b560350e01a0e86bf2066f9dd4cb7c
#
_entry.id   c7b560350e01a0e86bf2066f9dd4cb7c
#
_cell.length_a   1.000
_cell.length_b   1.000
_cell.length_c   1.000
_cell.angle_alpha   90.00
_cell.angle_beta   90.00
_cell.angle_gamma   90.00
#
_symmetry.space_group_name_H-M   'P 1'
#
loop_
_entity.id
_entity.type
_entity.pdbx_description
1 polymer ?
#
loop_
_entity_poly.entity_id
_entity_poly.type
_entity_poly.pdbx_seq_one_letter_code
_entity_poly.pdbx_strand_id
1 'polypeptide(L)'
;LLVIAIHCAPFYQVNETWNFVYVQIIARLAVPFFFMASGWLFFQKLDIQKGAKDEGNLHVLKRYWLRILKLYLVWSALYLPLLIASWIKGGFGFSACIRFLRDFLFNGTFYHLWFLPALLLGILIVYILIMKYKRRSALCICFILYMLGMLINVYGSELINVPLLNSLLSLYESVLVTARNGIFFAPLYLLLGFFAQDFINNKFKKQALAAFLISFIALC
;
A
#
# COMPACT_ATOMS: atom_id res chain seq x y z
N LEU A 1 3.03 15.53 8.57
CA LEU A 1 4.11 15.57 9.57
C LEU A 1 4.75 14.20 9.78
N LEU A 2 4.01 13.11 10.11
CA LEU A 2 4.58 11.78 10.38
C LEU A 2 5.40 11.22 9.19
N VAL A 3 4.94 11.38 7.95
CA VAL A 3 5.70 10.94 6.76
C VAL A 3 7.02 11.68 6.63
N ILE A 4 7.07 12.98 6.95
CA ILE A 4 8.32 13.75 6.96
C ILE A 4 9.24 13.22 8.05
N ALA A 5 8.71 12.92 9.23
CA ALA A 5 9.49 12.39 10.34
C ALA A 5 10.20 11.06 10.04
N ILE A 6 9.58 10.18 9.23
CA ILE A 6 10.22 8.92 8.78
C ILE A 6 11.54 9.20 8.04
N HIS A 7 11.61 10.30 7.31
CA HIS A 7 12.76 10.62 6.46
C HIS A 7 13.77 11.57 7.12
N CYS A 8 13.30 12.38 8.09
CA CYS A 8 14.15 13.37 8.76
C CYS A 8 14.76 12.89 10.07
N ALA A 9 14.26 11.78 10.65
CA ALA A 9 14.71 11.23 11.93
C ALA A 9 14.94 12.32 13.01
N PRO A 10 13.90 13.09 13.39
CA PRO A 10 14.06 14.38 14.09
C PRO A 10 14.70 14.28 15.48
N PHE A 11 14.69 13.13 16.11
CA PHE A 11 15.26 12.90 17.44
C PHE A 11 16.59 12.16 17.41
N TYR A 12 17.16 11.89 16.24
CA TYR A 12 18.38 11.09 16.10
C TYR A 12 19.57 11.65 16.91
N GLN A 13 19.72 12.99 16.91
CA GLN A 13 20.79 13.65 17.64
C GLN A 13 20.52 13.80 19.15
N VAL A 14 19.27 13.64 19.58
CA VAL A 14 18.87 13.85 20.97
C VAL A 14 18.87 12.52 21.76
N ASN A 15 18.24 11.50 21.21
CA ASN A 15 18.16 10.17 21.83
C ASN A 15 17.77 9.11 20.79
N GLU A 16 18.62 8.11 20.60
CA GLU A 16 18.40 7.05 19.61
C GLU A 16 17.16 6.21 19.91
N THR A 17 16.88 5.90 21.18
CA THR A 17 15.72 5.09 21.58
C THR A 17 14.42 5.85 21.29
N TRP A 18 14.35 7.12 21.64
CA TRP A 18 13.19 7.96 21.32
C TRP A 18 13.02 8.14 19.81
N ASN A 19 14.11 8.29 19.08
CA ASN A 19 14.06 8.36 17.63
C ASN A 19 13.54 7.06 17.03
N PHE A 20 14.02 5.90 17.53
CA PHE A 20 13.53 4.60 17.08
C PHE A 20 12.02 4.45 17.32
N VAL A 21 11.53 4.69 18.53
CA VAL A 21 10.10 4.59 18.87
C VAL A 21 9.28 5.54 17.98
N TYR A 22 9.69 6.79 17.87
CA TYR A 22 8.95 7.78 17.10
C TYR A 22 8.93 7.46 15.59
N VAL A 23 10.08 7.15 15.00
CA VAL A 23 10.21 6.93 13.55
C VAL A 23 9.72 5.55 13.14
N GLN A 24 10.11 4.49 13.88
CA GLN A 24 9.83 3.12 13.47
C GLN A 24 8.45 2.62 13.91
N ILE A 25 7.87 3.19 14.97
CA ILE A 25 6.57 2.77 15.48
C ILE A 25 5.52 3.82 15.10
N ILE A 26 5.62 5.02 15.66
CA ILE A 26 4.56 6.04 15.54
C ILE A 26 4.44 6.56 14.12
N ALA A 27 5.54 7.01 13.51
CA ALA A 27 5.50 7.64 12.21
C ALA A 27 5.13 6.66 11.08
N ARG A 28 5.49 5.38 11.20
CA ARG A 28 5.11 4.34 10.23
C ARG A 28 3.62 4.04 10.16
N LEU A 29 2.84 4.39 11.18
CA LEU A 29 1.38 4.29 11.14
C LEU A 29 0.73 5.23 10.12
N ALA A 30 1.44 6.25 9.67
CA ALA A 30 0.92 7.17 8.66
C ALA A 30 0.53 6.47 7.36
N VAL A 31 1.31 5.50 6.90
CA VAL A 31 1.05 4.82 5.62
C VAL A 31 -0.20 3.94 5.68
N PRO A 32 -0.38 3.04 6.65
CA PRO A 32 -1.65 2.35 6.89
C PRO A 32 -2.84 3.30 6.98
N PHE A 33 -2.71 4.39 7.72
CA PHE A 33 -3.75 5.40 7.86
C PHE A 33 -4.14 6.02 6.50
N PHE A 34 -3.17 6.36 5.65
CA PHE A 34 -3.47 6.91 4.32
C PHE A 34 -4.18 5.91 3.41
N PHE A 35 -3.83 4.61 3.46
CA PHE A 35 -4.58 3.58 2.74
C PHE A 35 -6.01 3.44 3.29
N MET A 36 -6.19 3.42 4.61
CA MET A 36 -7.52 3.35 5.23
C MET A 36 -8.37 4.56 4.86
N ALA A 37 -7.83 5.78 4.96
CA ALA A 37 -8.52 7.02 4.57
C ALA A 37 -8.88 7.01 3.07
N SER A 38 -7.98 6.54 2.22
CA SER A 38 -8.22 6.40 0.78
C SER A 38 -9.33 5.40 0.47
N GLY A 39 -9.34 4.27 1.15
CA GLY A 39 -10.41 3.27 1.05
C GLY A 39 -11.75 3.84 1.51
N TRP A 40 -11.78 4.46 2.68
CA TRP A 40 -12.99 5.11 3.18
C TRP A 40 -13.57 6.14 2.21
N LEU A 41 -12.75 7.08 1.72
CA LEU A 41 -13.18 8.13 0.79
C LEU A 41 -13.61 7.62 -0.58
N PHE A 42 -13.03 6.51 -1.04
CA PHE A 42 -13.35 5.91 -2.33
C PHE A 42 -14.64 5.09 -2.26
N PHE A 43 -14.70 4.12 -1.34
CA PHE A 43 -15.78 3.15 -1.30
C PHE A 43 -17.12 3.74 -0.85
N GLN A 44 -17.15 4.85 -0.11
CA GLN A 44 -18.39 5.54 0.23
C GLN A 44 -19.15 6.11 -0.99
N LYS A 45 -18.49 6.21 -2.15
CA LYS A 45 -19.08 6.74 -3.38
C LYS A 45 -19.67 5.65 -4.28
N LEU A 46 -19.50 4.39 -3.90
CA LEU A 46 -19.94 3.25 -4.68
C LEU A 46 -21.30 2.73 -4.19
N ASP A 47 -22.13 2.33 -5.14
CA ASP A 47 -23.34 1.56 -4.86
C ASP A 47 -23.07 0.05 -5.04
N ILE A 48 -22.80 -0.63 -3.93
CA ILE A 48 -22.43 -2.06 -3.95
C ILE A 48 -23.58 -2.93 -4.46
N GLN A 49 -24.83 -2.52 -4.28
CA GLN A 49 -26.00 -3.30 -4.70
C GLN A 49 -26.10 -3.41 -6.21
N LYS A 50 -25.62 -2.39 -6.94
CA LYS A 50 -25.62 -2.38 -8.42
C LYS A 50 -24.52 -3.26 -9.03
N GLY A 51 -23.53 -3.66 -8.25
CA GLY A 51 -22.46 -4.55 -8.68
C GLY A 51 -21.32 -3.89 -9.45
N ALA A 52 -20.33 -4.71 -9.85
CA ALA A 52 -19.07 -4.23 -10.42
C ALA A 52 -19.18 -3.62 -11.82
N LYS A 53 -20.18 -4.03 -12.61
CA LYS A 53 -20.35 -3.60 -14.00
C LYS A 53 -21.30 -2.41 -14.16
N ASP A 54 -21.82 -1.87 -13.07
CA ASP A 54 -22.64 -0.67 -13.10
C ASP A 54 -21.85 0.52 -13.63
N GLU A 55 -22.43 1.26 -14.58
CA GLU A 55 -21.75 2.39 -15.23
C GLU A 55 -21.38 3.49 -14.23
N GLY A 56 -22.21 3.72 -13.21
CA GLY A 56 -21.94 4.69 -12.15
C GLY A 56 -20.71 4.28 -11.33
N ASN A 57 -20.63 3.02 -10.91
CA ASN A 57 -19.50 2.48 -10.18
C ASN A 57 -18.21 2.50 -10.99
N LEU A 58 -18.28 2.12 -12.28
CA LEU A 58 -17.15 2.17 -13.19
C LEU A 58 -16.69 3.61 -13.45
N HIS A 59 -17.60 4.56 -13.55
CA HIS A 59 -17.27 5.98 -13.69
C HIS A 59 -16.51 6.51 -12.45
N VAL A 60 -16.98 6.19 -11.26
CA VAL A 60 -16.31 6.56 -9.99
C VAL A 60 -14.92 5.94 -9.93
N LEU A 61 -14.79 4.64 -10.23
CA LEU A 61 -13.50 3.94 -10.25
C LEU A 61 -12.53 4.58 -11.24
N LYS A 62 -12.96 4.76 -12.49
CA LYS A 62 -12.15 5.35 -13.57
C LYS A 62 -11.68 6.76 -13.20
N ARG A 63 -12.58 7.61 -12.68
CA ARG A 63 -12.26 8.98 -12.28
C ARG A 63 -11.24 9.03 -11.15
N TYR A 64 -11.42 8.19 -10.13
CA TYR A 64 -10.48 8.08 -9.00
C TYR A 64 -9.13 7.58 -9.47
N TRP A 65 -9.12 6.46 -10.21
CA TRP A 65 -7.90 5.82 -10.70
C TRP A 65 -7.08 6.74 -11.60
N LEU A 66 -7.72 7.41 -12.55
CA LEU A 66 -7.06 8.39 -13.44
C LEU A 66 -6.50 9.59 -12.67
N ARG A 67 -7.17 10.04 -11.60
CA ARG A 67 -6.66 11.12 -10.76
C ARG A 67 -5.35 10.72 -10.05
N ILE A 68 -5.30 9.54 -9.48
CA ILE A 68 -4.08 9.02 -8.82
C ILE A 68 -2.99 8.74 -9.84
N LEU A 69 -3.34 8.16 -11.00
CA LEU A 69 -2.39 7.92 -12.07
C LEU A 69 -1.77 9.23 -12.58
N LYS A 70 -2.57 10.27 -12.81
CA LYS A 70 -2.04 11.59 -13.21
C LYS A 70 -1.06 12.13 -12.17
N LEU A 71 -1.40 12.04 -10.90
CA LEU A 71 -0.50 12.47 -9.82
C LEU A 71 0.81 11.66 -9.84
N TYR A 72 0.73 10.34 -10.04
CA TYR A 72 1.89 9.48 -10.14
C TYR A 72 2.77 9.81 -11.34
N LEU A 73 2.17 10.05 -12.51
CA LEU A 73 2.90 10.43 -13.72
C LEU A 73 3.62 11.78 -13.56
N VAL A 74 2.97 12.78 -12.96
CA VAL A 74 3.60 14.09 -12.71
C VAL A 74 4.81 13.95 -11.80
N TRP A 75 4.68 13.23 -10.67
CA TRP A 75 5.81 13.03 -9.77
C TRP A 75 6.91 12.16 -10.40
N SER A 76 6.55 11.12 -11.16
CA SER A 76 7.52 10.31 -11.89
C SER A 76 8.31 11.14 -12.91
N ALA A 77 7.63 12.06 -13.61
CA ALA A 77 8.29 12.97 -14.54
C ALA A 77 9.24 13.95 -13.84
N LEU A 78 8.85 14.46 -12.67
CA LEU A 78 9.73 15.35 -11.86
C LEU A 78 11.00 14.63 -11.38
N TYR A 79 10.92 13.35 -11.06
CA TYR A 79 12.08 12.54 -10.65
C TYR A 79 12.88 11.95 -11.83
N LEU A 80 12.36 12.03 -13.06
CA LEU A 80 13.02 11.48 -14.26
C LEU A 80 14.46 11.98 -14.47
N PRO A 81 14.80 13.27 -14.28
CA PRO A 81 16.18 13.72 -14.42
C PRO A 81 17.17 13.02 -13.48
N LEU A 82 16.74 12.71 -12.24
CA LEU A 82 17.59 11.98 -11.28
C LEU A 82 17.79 10.52 -11.70
N LEU A 83 16.76 9.89 -12.25
CA LEU A 83 16.83 8.54 -12.80
C LEU A 83 17.77 8.49 -14.01
N ILE A 84 17.66 9.45 -14.94
CA ILE A 84 18.54 9.55 -16.10
C ILE A 84 19.99 9.73 -15.64
N ALA A 85 20.25 10.59 -14.68
CA ALA A 85 21.59 10.79 -14.14
C ALA A 85 22.18 9.51 -13.52
N SER A 86 21.34 8.68 -12.86
CA SER A 86 21.76 7.40 -12.33
C SER A 86 22.07 6.37 -13.45
N TRP A 87 21.30 6.39 -14.53
CA TRP A 87 21.54 5.52 -15.70
C TRP A 87 22.82 5.89 -16.47
N ILE A 88 23.12 7.18 -16.60
CA ILE A 88 24.36 7.64 -17.22
C ILE A 88 25.58 7.16 -16.43
N LYS A 89 25.50 7.18 -15.09
CA LYS A 89 26.57 6.70 -14.21
C LYS A 89 26.71 5.16 -14.18
N GLY A 90 25.58 4.45 -14.20
CA GLY A 90 25.53 2.99 -14.04
C GLY A 90 25.53 2.18 -15.36
N GLY A 91 25.52 2.85 -16.51
CA GLY A 91 25.35 2.23 -17.82
C GLY A 91 23.85 2.03 -18.17
N PHE A 92 23.45 2.59 -19.30
CA PHE A 92 22.11 2.42 -19.85
C PHE A 92 22.07 1.15 -20.71
N GLY A 93 21.18 0.21 -20.36
CA GLY A 93 20.99 -1.04 -21.10
C GLY A 93 19.55 -1.52 -21.05
N PHE A 94 19.23 -2.54 -21.83
CA PHE A 94 17.88 -3.13 -21.88
C PHE A 94 17.36 -3.56 -20.50
N SER A 95 18.22 -4.07 -19.65
CA SER A 95 17.91 -4.44 -18.26
C SER A 95 17.45 -3.25 -17.41
N ALA A 96 17.96 -2.04 -17.67
CA ALA A 96 17.53 -0.81 -16.98
C ALA A 96 16.09 -0.43 -17.37
N CYS A 97 15.73 -0.61 -18.65
CA CYS A 97 14.35 -0.38 -19.12
C CYS A 97 13.36 -1.35 -18.49
N ILE A 98 13.71 -2.64 -18.38
CA ILE A 98 12.84 -3.64 -17.74
C ILE A 98 12.67 -3.33 -16.25
N ARG A 99 13.75 -3.00 -15.54
CA ARG A 99 13.68 -2.59 -14.14
C ARG A 99 12.80 -1.34 -13.95
N PHE A 100 12.96 -0.35 -14.82
CA PHE A 100 12.13 0.86 -14.76
C PHE A 100 10.64 0.53 -14.97
N LEU A 101 10.30 -0.30 -15.95
CA LEU A 101 8.91 -0.70 -16.20
C LEU A 101 8.32 -1.47 -15.01
N ARG A 102 9.07 -2.39 -14.45
CA ARG A 102 8.70 -3.12 -13.22
C ARG A 102 8.44 -2.16 -12.06
N ASP A 103 9.38 -1.25 -11.82
CA ASP A 103 9.27 -0.30 -10.71
C ASP A 103 8.13 0.69 -10.94
N PHE A 104 7.93 1.13 -12.18
CA PHE A 104 6.78 1.95 -12.55
C PHE A 104 5.44 1.27 -12.24
N LEU A 105 5.32 -0.03 -12.49
CA LEU A 105 4.06 -0.75 -12.29
C LEU A 105 3.81 -1.16 -10.84
N PHE A 106 4.86 -1.55 -10.10
CA PHE A 106 4.69 -2.24 -8.80
C PHE A 106 5.36 -1.56 -7.62
N ASN A 107 6.58 -1.03 -7.80
CA ASN A 107 7.43 -0.60 -6.69
C ASN A 107 7.54 0.93 -6.54
N GLY A 108 7.08 1.67 -7.56
CA GLY A 108 7.27 3.13 -7.65
C GLY A 108 8.57 3.49 -8.39
N THR A 109 8.50 4.46 -9.30
CA THR A 109 9.65 4.95 -10.09
C THR A 109 10.75 5.56 -9.23
N PHE A 110 10.43 5.94 -8.01
CA PHE A 110 11.34 6.44 -7.01
C PHE A 110 10.93 5.96 -5.62
N TYR A 111 11.88 5.85 -4.69
CA TYR A 111 11.67 5.26 -3.37
C TYR A 111 10.41 5.76 -2.63
N HIS A 112 10.11 7.05 -2.71
CA HIS A 112 8.96 7.63 -2.02
C HIS A 112 7.63 7.42 -2.76
N LEU A 113 7.66 7.06 -4.03
CA LEU A 113 6.49 6.98 -4.89
C LEU A 113 5.76 5.63 -4.82
N TRP A 114 6.31 4.63 -4.11
CA TRP A 114 5.73 3.28 -4.03
C TRP A 114 4.27 3.26 -3.57
N PHE A 115 3.87 4.24 -2.76
CA PHE A 115 2.50 4.36 -2.26
C PHE A 115 1.46 4.52 -3.39
N LEU A 116 1.80 5.26 -4.45
CA LEU A 116 0.86 5.56 -5.54
C LEU A 116 0.53 4.33 -6.41
N PRO A 117 1.48 3.56 -6.97
CA PRO A 117 1.16 2.30 -7.64
C PRO A 117 0.54 1.27 -6.69
N ALA A 118 0.95 1.23 -5.42
CA ALA A 118 0.32 0.37 -4.44
C ALA A 118 -1.15 0.74 -4.21
N LEU A 119 -1.49 2.02 -4.18
CA LEU A 119 -2.87 2.51 -4.08
C LEU A 119 -3.68 2.16 -5.33
N LEU A 120 -3.12 2.36 -6.54
CA LEU A 120 -3.78 2.04 -7.81
C LEU A 120 -4.15 0.55 -7.90
N LEU A 121 -3.20 -0.32 -7.60
CA LEU A 121 -3.42 -1.78 -7.61
C LEU A 121 -4.34 -2.23 -6.49
N GLY A 122 -4.11 -1.74 -5.27
CA GLY A 122 -4.90 -2.10 -4.10
C GLY A 122 -6.38 -1.74 -4.24
N ILE A 123 -6.70 -0.56 -4.78
CA ILE A 123 -8.08 -0.15 -5.05
C ILE A 123 -8.76 -1.10 -6.05
N LEU A 124 -8.07 -1.49 -7.12
CA LEU A 124 -8.64 -2.43 -8.10
C LEU A 124 -8.92 -3.80 -7.47
N ILE A 125 -7.98 -4.32 -6.69
CA ILE A 125 -8.14 -5.59 -5.99
C ILE A 125 -9.33 -5.55 -5.04
N VAL A 126 -9.38 -4.54 -4.16
CA VAL A 126 -10.46 -4.43 -3.17
C VAL A 126 -11.80 -4.16 -3.85
N TYR A 127 -11.85 -3.35 -4.91
CA TYR A 127 -13.07 -3.13 -5.72
C TYR A 127 -13.63 -4.47 -6.22
N ILE A 128 -12.79 -5.29 -6.86
CA ILE A 128 -13.20 -6.61 -7.36
C ILE A 128 -13.66 -7.51 -6.21
N LEU A 129 -12.94 -7.52 -5.09
CA LEU A 129 -13.27 -8.38 -3.95
C LEU A 129 -14.61 -8.02 -3.31
N ILE A 130 -14.88 -6.74 -3.06
CA ILE A 130 -16.14 -6.33 -2.42
C ILE A 130 -17.36 -6.46 -3.33
N MET A 131 -17.15 -6.37 -4.66
CA MET A 131 -18.21 -6.52 -5.65
C MET A 131 -18.54 -8.00 -5.94
N LYS A 132 -17.58 -8.91 -5.77
CA LYS A 132 -17.73 -10.33 -6.12
C LYS A 132 -17.98 -11.22 -4.91
N TYR A 133 -17.43 -10.88 -3.76
CA TYR A 133 -17.45 -11.75 -2.58
C TYR A 133 -18.16 -11.08 -1.39
N LYS A 134 -18.62 -11.91 -0.45
CA LYS A 134 -19.15 -11.43 0.82
C LYS A 134 -18.03 -10.71 1.61
N ARG A 135 -18.41 -9.70 2.40
CA ARG A 135 -17.48 -8.89 3.21
C ARG A 135 -16.47 -9.71 4.02
N ARG A 136 -16.93 -10.81 4.67
CA ARG A 136 -16.04 -11.70 5.45
C ARG A 136 -15.01 -12.39 4.58
N SER A 137 -15.40 -12.90 3.41
CA SER A 137 -14.48 -13.56 2.47
C SER A 137 -13.46 -12.58 1.91
N ALA A 138 -13.86 -11.36 1.57
CA ALA A 138 -12.94 -10.31 1.14
C ALA A 138 -11.91 -9.99 2.23
N LEU A 139 -12.35 -9.90 3.50
CA LEU A 139 -11.44 -9.68 4.64
C LEU A 139 -10.46 -10.84 4.82
N CYS A 140 -10.92 -12.09 4.77
CA CYS A 140 -10.05 -13.25 4.86
C CYS A 140 -9.01 -13.27 3.74
N ILE A 141 -9.40 -12.99 2.50
CA ILE A 141 -8.47 -12.93 1.35
C ILE A 141 -7.42 -11.83 1.58
N CYS A 142 -7.83 -10.62 1.91
CA CYS A 142 -6.89 -9.52 2.14
C CYS A 142 -5.96 -9.80 3.33
N PHE A 143 -6.48 -10.43 4.39
CA PHE A 143 -5.67 -10.82 5.55
C PHE A 143 -4.66 -11.90 5.21
N ILE A 144 -5.05 -12.93 4.43
CA ILE A 144 -4.13 -13.98 3.95
C ILE A 144 -3.04 -13.36 3.08
N LEU A 145 -3.39 -12.48 2.13
CA LEU A 145 -2.40 -11.78 1.31
C LEU A 145 -1.41 -10.98 2.17
N TYR A 146 -1.93 -10.25 3.16
CA TYR A 146 -1.09 -9.49 4.09
C TYR A 146 -0.14 -10.39 4.89
N MET A 147 -0.64 -11.50 5.43
CA MET A 147 0.17 -12.47 6.18
C MET A 147 1.25 -13.11 5.29
N LEU A 148 0.92 -13.49 4.05
CA LEU A 148 1.90 -14.00 3.08
C LEU A 148 2.98 -12.96 2.80
N GLY A 149 2.61 -11.71 2.57
CA GLY A 149 3.58 -10.62 2.39
C GLY A 149 4.49 -10.42 3.59
N MET A 150 3.95 -10.49 4.81
CA MET A 150 4.72 -10.40 6.05
C MET A 150 5.69 -11.58 6.20
N LEU A 151 5.23 -12.81 5.95
CA LEU A 151 6.08 -14.00 6.01
C LEU A 151 7.25 -13.90 5.02
N ILE A 152 6.99 -13.51 3.78
CA ILE A 152 8.05 -13.34 2.78
C ILE A 152 9.03 -12.23 3.20
N ASN A 153 8.53 -11.14 3.76
CA ASN A 153 9.38 -10.00 4.15
C ASN A 153 10.26 -10.32 5.37
N VAL A 154 9.80 -11.18 6.29
CA VAL A 154 10.52 -11.52 7.53
C VAL A 154 11.41 -12.74 7.33
N TYR A 155 10.91 -13.78 6.67
CA TYR A 155 11.56 -15.09 6.55
C TYR A 155 12.05 -15.41 5.13
N GLY A 156 11.96 -14.48 4.18
CA GLY A 156 12.34 -14.74 2.78
C GLY A 156 13.76 -15.26 2.63
N SER A 157 14.73 -14.70 3.37
CA SER A 157 16.12 -15.16 3.36
C SER A 157 16.32 -16.59 3.87
N GLU A 158 15.46 -17.06 4.78
CA GLU A 158 15.52 -18.43 5.31
C GLU A 158 14.76 -19.40 4.40
N LEU A 159 13.62 -18.96 3.86
CA LEU A 159 12.79 -19.76 2.94
C LEU A 159 13.48 -20.02 1.59
N ILE A 160 14.42 -19.18 1.19
CA ILE A 160 15.18 -19.35 -0.04
C ILE A 160 16.05 -20.64 -0.04
N ASN A 161 16.37 -21.16 1.15
CA ASN A 161 17.10 -22.41 1.31
C ASN A 161 16.24 -23.65 1.04
N VAL A 162 14.93 -23.52 0.90
CA VAL A 162 14.00 -24.61 0.54
C VAL A 162 13.87 -24.66 -0.98
N PRO A 163 14.33 -25.73 -1.66
CA PRO A 163 14.43 -25.77 -3.13
C PRO A 163 13.11 -25.46 -3.86
N LEU A 164 11.98 -25.92 -3.31
CA LEU A 164 10.64 -25.67 -3.89
C LEU A 164 10.24 -24.19 -3.78
N LEU A 165 10.62 -23.52 -2.71
CA LEU A 165 10.25 -22.12 -2.45
C LEU A 165 11.22 -21.14 -3.09
N ASN A 166 12.45 -21.54 -3.33
CA ASN A 166 13.48 -20.68 -3.93
C ASN A 166 13.03 -20.10 -5.29
N SER A 167 12.51 -20.94 -6.18
CA SER A 167 12.05 -20.49 -7.51
C SER A 167 10.88 -19.50 -7.43
N LEU A 168 9.96 -19.72 -6.49
CA LEU A 168 8.83 -18.81 -6.26
C LEU A 168 9.28 -17.49 -5.63
N LEU A 169 10.19 -17.55 -4.67
CA LEU A 169 10.75 -16.36 -4.01
C LEU A 169 11.61 -15.53 -4.95
N SER A 170 12.44 -16.16 -5.77
CA SER A 170 13.26 -15.47 -6.78
C SER A 170 12.37 -14.76 -7.83
N LEU A 171 11.27 -15.40 -8.26
CA LEU A 171 10.29 -14.76 -9.12
C LEU A 171 9.59 -13.57 -8.39
N TYR A 172 9.21 -13.77 -7.14
CA TYR A 172 8.63 -12.71 -6.33
C TYR A 172 9.58 -11.50 -6.21
N GLU A 173 10.82 -11.70 -5.80
CA GLU A 173 11.82 -10.64 -5.64
C GLU A 173 12.17 -9.97 -6.97
N SER A 174 12.12 -10.69 -8.08
CA SER A 174 12.35 -10.12 -9.41
C SER A 174 11.28 -9.11 -9.82
N VAL A 175 10.03 -9.30 -9.35
CA VAL A 175 8.86 -8.44 -9.69
C VAL A 175 8.52 -7.47 -8.57
N LEU A 176 8.43 -7.96 -7.33
CA LEU A 176 7.87 -7.25 -6.19
C LEU A 176 8.94 -6.99 -5.12
N VAL A 177 9.92 -6.23 -5.37
CA VAL A 177 11.08 -5.94 -4.49
C VAL A 177 10.78 -5.93 -2.99
N THR A 178 9.56 -5.56 -2.58
CA THR A 178 9.14 -5.59 -1.17
C THR A 178 7.68 -6.04 -1.04
N ALA A 179 7.30 -6.57 0.15
CA ALA A 179 5.91 -6.87 0.47
C ALA A 179 5.04 -5.61 0.68
N ARG A 180 5.66 -4.44 0.79
CA ARG A 180 4.95 -3.15 0.88
C ARG A 180 4.51 -2.69 -0.51
N ASN A 181 3.49 -3.34 -1.05
CA ASN A 181 2.99 -3.10 -2.41
C ASN A 181 1.46 -3.14 -2.47
N GLY A 182 0.93 -2.99 -3.68
CA GLY A 182 -0.51 -2.97 -3.94
C GLY A 182 -1.21 -4.32 -3.87
N ILE A 183 -0.47 -5.43 -3.77
CA ILE A 183 -1.02 -6.79 -3.74
C ILE A 183 -1.12 -7.30 -2.30
N PHE A 184 -0.03 -7.18 -1.53
CA PHE A 184 0.06 -7.76 -0.20
C PHE A 184 -0.31 -6.78 0.92
N PHE A 185 0.14 -5.53 0.83
CA PHE A 185 -0.01 -4.58 1.91
C PHE A 185 -1.27 -3.71 1.79
N ALA A 186 -1.44 -3.02 0.67
CA ALA A 186 -2.49 -2.01 0.50
C ALA A 186 -3.92 -2.54 0.63
N PRO A 187 -4.29 -3.75 0.10
CA PRO A 187 -5.67 -4.21 0.09
C PRO A 187 -6.29 -4.34 1.48
N LEU A 188 -5.53 -4.84 2.46
CA LEU A 188 -6.03 -4.98 3.83
C LEU A 188 -6.46 -3.63 4.41
N TYR A 189 -5.60 -2.62 4.34
CA TYR A 189 -5.89 -1.31 4.92
C TYR A 189 -6.96 -0.55 4.15
N LEU A 190 -7.01 -0.67 2.82
CA LEU A 190 -8.11 -0.12 2.01
C LEU A 190 -9.45 -0.73 2.39
N LEU A 191 -9.49 -2.05 2.59
CA LEU A 191 -10.70 -2.76 3.01
C LEU A 191 -11.11 -2.40 4.44
N LEU A 192 -10.15 -2.22 5.36
CA LEU A 192 -10.44 -1.71 6.70
C LEU A 192 -11.05 -0.30 6.64
N GLY A 193 -10.58 0.55 5.73
CA GLY A 193 -11.19 1.85 5.44
C GLY A 193 -12.64 1.74 4.96
N PHE A 194 -12.95 0.76 4.11
CA PHE A 194 -14.32 0.46 3.70
C PHE A 194 -15.20 0.07 4.89
N PHE A 195 -14.72 -0.80 5.79
CA PHE A 195 -15.48 -1.18 6.98
C PHE A 195 -15.65 -0.05 7.99
N ALA A 196 -14.71 0.90 8.04
CA ALA A 196 -14.82 2.06 8.92
C ALA A 196 -16.09 2.90 8.65
N GLN A 197 -16.68 2.81 7.44
CA GLN A 197 -17.95 3.47 7.12
C GLN A 197 -19.11 2.97 8.00
N ASP A 198 -19.17 1.67 8.23
CA ASP A 198 -20.23 1.07 9.03
C ASP A 198 -20.14 1.50 10.51
N PHE A 199 -18.91 1.67 11.03
CA PHE A 199 -18.68 2.17 12.39
C PHE A 199 -19.03 3.66 12.55
N ILE A 200 -18.78 4.48 11.52
CA ILE A 200 -19.05 5.91 11.57
C ILE A 200 -20.56 6.21 11.44
N ASN A 201 -21.27 5.42 10.63
CA ASN A 201 -22.69 5.59 10.38
C ASN A 201 -23.59 5.01 11.49
N ASN A 202 -23.13 4.05 12.26
CA ASN A 202 -23.86 3.49 13.39
C ASN A 202 -23.61 4.33 14.66
N LYS A 203 -24.64 4.39 15.57
CA LYS A 203 -24.64 5.11 16.88
C LYS A 203 -23.46 4.79 17.81
N PHE A 204 -22.55 3.91 17.42
CA PHE A 204 -21.34 3.49 18.14
C PHE A 204 -20.11 4.39 17.95
N LYS A 205 -20.29 5.65 17.50
CA LYS A 205 -19.16 6.57 17.22
C LYS A 205 -18.12 6.68 18.34
N LYS A 206 -18.56 6.74 19.59
CA LYS A 206 -17.65 6.89 20.75
C LYS A 206 -16.89 5.59 21.07
N GLN A 207 -17.56 4.44 20.97
CA GLN A 207 -16.96 3.14 21.29
C GLN A 207 -16.01 2.67 20.18
N ALA A 208 -16.34 2.93 18.91
CA ALA A 208 -15.47 2.63 17.77
C ALA A 208 -14.21 3.51 17.78
N LEU A 209 -14.32 4.79 18.11
CA LEU A 209 -13.15 5.66 18.26
C LEU A 209 -12.29 5.22 19.44
N ALA A 210 -12.89 4.84 20.57
CA ALA A 210 -12.16 4.30 21.72
C ALA A 210 -11.47 2.96 21.39
N ALA A 211 -12.15 2.03 20.72
CA ALA A 211 -11.57 0.77 20.27
C ALA A 211 -10.46 0.98 19.26
N PHE A 212 -10.60 1.94 18.35
CA PHE A 212 -9.54 2.34 17.41
C PHE A 212 -8.34 2.93 18.14
N LEU A 213 -8.54 3.82 19.09
CA LEU A 213 -7.48 4.40 19.91
C LEU A 213 -6.80 3.36 20.80
N ILE A 214 -7.57 2.43 21.39
CA ILE A 214 -7.02 1.33 22.20
C ILE A 214 -6.20 0.36 21.34
N SER A 215 -6.71 -0.03 20.16
CA SER A 215 -5.93 -0.89 19.24
C SER A 215 -4.71 -0.16 18.66
N PHE A 216 -4.78 1.15 18.51
CA PHE A 216 -3.65 1.99 18.14
C PHE A 216 -2.57 2.02 19.23
N ILE A 217 -2.97 2.12 20.50
CA ILE A 217 -2.06 2.08 21.66
C ILE A 217 -1.49 0.68 21.89
N ALA A 218 -2.28 -0.37 21.66
CA ALA A 218 -1.83 -1.76 21.81
C ALA A 218 -0.87 -2.24 20.70
N LEU A 219 -0.79 -1.52 19.57
CA LEU A 219 0.15 -1.76 18.46
C LEU A 219 1.44 -0.93 18.59
N CYS A 220 1.52 -0.03 19.56
CA CYS A 220 2.71 0.70 19.96
C CYS A 220 3.44 0.03 21.11
#